data_b070510c4181b5da120fd3f4aa51fc9a
#
_entry.id   b070510c4181b5da120fd3f4aa51fc9a
#
_cell.length_a   1.000
_cell.length_b   1.000
_cell.length_c   1.000
_cell.angle_alpha   90.00
_cell.angle_beta   90.00
_cell.angle_gamma   90.00
#
_symmetry.space_group_name_H-M   'P 1'
#
loop_
_entity.id
_entity.type
_entity.pdbx_description
1 polymer ?
#
loop_
_entity_poly.entity_id
_entity_poly.type
_entity_poly.pdbx_seq_one_letter_code
_entity_poly.pdbx_strand_id
1 'polypeptide(L)'
;MKKLTILASLCVLLYSCYPTHPCQDSVLIPAFTGFSNPDDFTTIIFRAYKQGDHFSEIKDSLLINNPSNGIPSPGGDTVYIWLNGAFTSKNHYWVMGPDFDWEVYLPALNRTYRISEIVNRRTEGKGRYCLNEITSCSVDGKTINPVYTGDKIGEPTGFVLNLQNE
;
A
#
# COMPACT_ATOMS: atom_id res chain seq x y z
N MET A 1 18.41 -21.59 49.53
CA MET A 1 17.12 -21.49 48.86
C MET A 1 16.72 -20.04 48.54
N LYS A 2 16.88 -19.05 49.44
CA LYS A 2 16.48 -17.62 49.15
C LYS A 2 17.18 -16.96 47.97
N LYS A 3 18.45 -17.29 47.67
CA LYS A 3 19.22 -16.72 46.55
C LYS A 3 18.73 -17.21 45.17
N LEU A 4 18.24 -18.46 45.08
CA LEU A 4 17.75 -19.05 43.85
C LEU A 4 16.38 -18.42 43.45
N THR A 5 15.54 -18.10 44.43
CA THR A 5 14.24 -17.47 44.22
C THR A 5 14.37 -16.03 43.69
N ILE A 6 15.38 -15.28 44.16
CA ILE A 6 15.65 -13.91 43.69
C ILE A 6 16.15 -13.92 42.26
N LEU A 7 16.99 -14.87 41.87
CA LEU A 7 17.51 -14.97 40.50
C LEU A 7 16.40 -15.34 39.50
N ALA A 8 15.50 -16.27 39.89
CA ALA A 8 14.36 -16.64 39.07
C ALA A 8 13.37 -15.46 38.88
N SER A 9 13.14 -14.67 39.93
CA SER A 9 12.29 -13.48 39.83
C SER A 9 12.90 -12.39 38.94
N LEU A 10 14.22 -12.21 38.98
CA LEU A 10 14.90 -11.24 38.12
C LEU A 10 14.86 -11.64 36.64
N CYS A 11 14.98 -12.93 36.32
CA CYS A 11 14.84 -13.43 34.95
C CYS A 11 13.43 -13.21 34.40
N VAL A 12 12.39 -13.40 35.20
CA VAL A 12 10.99 -13.16 34.76
C VAL A 12 10.75 -11.67 34.47
N LEU A 13 11.34 -10.77 35.25
CA LEU A 13 11.22 -9.33 35.01
C LEU A 13 11.98 -8.88 33.75
N LEU A 14 13.08 -9.51 33.40
CA LEU A 14 13.83 -9.22 32.17
C LEU A 14 13.13 -9.75 30.90
N TYR A 15 12.34 -10.82 31.01
CA TYR A 15 11.57 -11.37 29.88
C TYR A 15 10.29 -10.58 29.57
N SER A 16 9.78 -9.76 30.50
CA SER A 16 8.51 -9.05 30.34
C SER A 16 8.62 -7.70 29.62
N CYS A 17 9.83 -7.19 29.37
CA CYS A 17 10.06 -5.92 28.68
C CYS A 17 10.52 -6.10 27.23
N TYR A 18 9.76 -6.80 26.40
CA TYR A 18 9.88 -6.57 24.96
C TYR A 18 9.10 -5.28 24.62
N PRO A 19 9.79 -4.22 24.17
CA PRO A 19 9.10 -3.00 23.78
C PRO A 19 8.16 -3.34 22.62
N THR A 20 6.89 -2.95 22.77
CA THR A 20 5.97 -2.91 21.64
C THR A 20 6.39 -1.77 20.74
N HIS A 21 6.50 -2.02 19.46
CA HIS A 21 6.75 -1.00 18.45
C HIS A 21 5.49 -0.79 17.62
N PRO A 22 5.21 0.44 17.18
CA PRO A 22 4.14 0.66 16.22
C PRO A 22 4.41 -0.17 14.95
N CYS A 23 3.39 -0.82 14.44
CA CYS A 23 3.48 -1.54 13.18
C CYS A 23 3.73 -0.56 12.03
N GLN A 24 4.42 -1.01 10.99
CA GLN A 24 4.64 -0.23 9.78
C GLN A 24 3.31 0.01 9.07
N ASP A 25 3.15 1.16 8.45
CA ASP A 25 1.99 1.44 7.63
C ASP A 25 2.03 0.58 6.35
N SER A 26 0.88 0.02 6.03
CA SER A 26 0.69 -0.74 4.80
C SER A 26 0.52 0.18 3.61
N VAL A 27 0.70 -0.37 2.43
CA VAL A 27 0.59 0.34 1.16
C VAL A 27 -0.52 -0.26 0.31
N LEU A 28 -1.18 0.59 -0.48
CA LEU A 28 -2.09 0.17 -1.53
C LEU A 28 -1.29 -0.13 -2.80
N ILE A 29 -1.65 -1.24 -3.45
CA ILE A 29 -1.08 -1.68 -4.72
C ILE A 29 -2.19 -1.60 -5.75
N PRO A 30 -2.16 -0.65 -6.68
CA PRO A 30 -3.15 -0.58 -7.74
C PRO A 30 -3.00 -1.79 -8.67
N ALA A 31 -4.10 -2.49 -8.89
CA ALA A 31 -4.22 -3.61 -9.80
C ALA A 31 -5.28 -3.28 -10.84
N PHE A 32 -4.91 -3.36 -12.11
CA PHE A 32 -5.80 -3.07 -13.22
C PHE A 32 -6.35 -4.36 -13.79
N THR A 33 -7.69 -4.48 -13.81
CA THR A 33 -8.41 -5.65 -14.32
C THR A 33 -9.38 -5.27 -15.43
N GLY A 34 -9.63 -6.19 -16.37
CA GLY A 34 -10.57 -5.96 -17.47
C GLY A 34 -10.05 -5.07 -18.59
N PHE A 35 -8.74 -4.89 -18.67
CA PHE A 35 -8.08 -4.16 -19.76
C PHE A 35 -7.57 -5.15 -20.78
N SER A 36 -8.00 -5.02 -22.03
CA SER A 36 -7.65 -5.96 -23.11
C SER A 36 -6.45 -5.53 -23.93
N ASN A 37 -6.06 -4.26 -23.85
CA ASN A 37 -4.97 -3.71 -24.65
C ASN A 37 -3.79 -3.28 -23.75
N PRO A 38 -2.58 -3.88 -23.92
CA PRO A 38 -1.37 -3.45 -23.17
C PRO A 38 -1.03 -1.96 -23.37
N ASP A 39 -1.42 -1.38 -24.51
CA ASP A 39 -1.17 0.03 -24.83
C ASP A 39 -1.94 0.99 -23.91
N ASP A 40 -3.00 0.52 -23.24
CA ASP A 40 -3.77 1.28 -22.27
C ASP A 40 -2.91 1.73 -21.07
N PHE A 41 -1.80 1.04 -20.82
CA PHE A 41 -0.89 1.27 -19.70
C PHE A 41 0.48 1.84 -20.10
N THR A 42 0.65 2.30 -21.34
CA THR A 42 1.95 2.86 -21.77
C THR A 42 2.39 4.03 -20.91
N THR A 43 1.45 4.73 -20.33
CA THR A 43 1.70 5.85 -19.40
C THR A 43 0.69 5.82 -18.28
N ILE A 44 1.18 5.94 -17.04
CA ILE A 44 0.35 6.06 -15.84
C ILE A 44 0.86 7.27 -15.04
N ILE A 45 -0.05 8.12 -14.61
CA ILE A 45 0.28 9.27 -13.78
C ILE A 45 -0.37 9.08 -12.41
N PHE A 46 0.46 9.05 -11.38
CA PHE A 46 0.04 9.06 -9.99
C PHE A 46 0.17 10.46 -9.43
N ARG A 47 -0.83 10.92 -8.70
CA ARG A 47 -0.80 12.19 -7.99
C ARG A 47 -1.21 11.99 -6.54
N ALA A 48 -0.41 12.54 -5.63
CA ALA A 48 -0.70 12.56 -4.19
C ALA A 48 -1.28 13.91 -3.81
N TYR A 49 -2.37 13.88 -3.07
CA TYR A 49 -3.05 15.06 -2.54
C TYR A 49 -3.03 15.02 -1.02
N LYS A 50 -3.16 16.16 -0.37
CA LYS A 50 -3.37 16.18 1.07
C LYS A 50 -4.68 15.46 1.41
N GLN A 51 -4.64 14.57 2.38
CA GLN A 51 -5.81 13.83 2.82
C GLN A 51 -6.97 14.78 3.20
N GLY A 52 -8.15 14.51 2.63
CA GLY A 52 -9.38 15.24 2.91
C GLY A 52 -9.49 16.64 2.29
N ASP A 53 -8.61 17.02 1.37
CA ASP A 53 -8.66 18.32 0.67
C ASP A 53 -9.48 18.30 -0.63
N HIS A 54 -10.18 17.21 -0.89
CA HIS A 54 -11.02 16.99 -2.08
C HIS A 54 -10.25 17.13 -3.40
N PHE A 55 -8.98 16.68 -3.45
CA PHE A 55 -8.11 16.71 -4.62
C PHE A 55 -7.82 18.13 -5.14
N SER A 56 -7.75 19.12 -4.25
CA SER A 56 -7.56 20.52 -4.61
C SER A 56 -6.10 20.90 -4.82
N GLU A 57 -5.18 20.30 -4.04
CA GLU A 57 -3.76 20.65 -4.05
C GLU A 57 -2.88 19.42 -4.23
N ILE A 58 -2.23 19.33 -5.39
CA ILE A 58 -1.25 18.27 -5.66
C ILE A 58 -0.03 18.49 -4.77
N LYS A 59 0.31 17.50 -3.97
CA LYS A 59 1.53 17.50 -3.13
C LYS A 59 2.72 16.94 -3.88
N ASP A 60 2.48 15.91 -4.68
CA ASP A 60 3.50 15.30 -5.51
C ASP A 60 2.89 14.57 -6.70
N SER A 61 3.70 14.25 -7.71
CA SER A 61 3.23 13.60 -8.93
C SER A 61 4.33 12.71 -9.51
N LEU A 62 3.95 11.54 -9.96
CA LEU A 62 4.82 10.53 -10.53
C LEU A 62 4.31 10.09 -11.89
N LEU A 63 5.16 10.21 -12.91
CA LEU A 63 4.92 9.69 -14.25
C LEU A 63 5.64 8.37 -14.45
N ILE A 64 4.91 7.32 -14.80
CA ILE A 64 5.47 6.04 -15.21
C ILE A 64 5.24 5.85 -16.70
N ASN A 65 6.33 5.73 -17.45
CA ASN A 65 6.29 5.40 -18.87
C ASN A 65 6.70 3.93 -19.06
N ASN A 66 5.96 3.21 -19.89
CA ASN A 66 6.18 1.79 -20.18
C ASN A 66 6.37 1.00 -18.87
N PRO A 67 5.33 0.79 -18.08
CA PRO A 67 5.45 0.08 -16.81
C PRO A 67 5.81 -1.39 -17.05
N SER A 68 7.04 -1.63 -17.55
CA SER A 68 7.68 -2.95 -17.53
C SER A 68 7.79 -3.51 -16.11
N ASN A 69 7.45 -2.68 -15.12
CA ASN A 69 7.33 -3.03 -13.71
C ASN A 69 5.91 -3.49 -13.33
N GLY A 70 4.97 -3.54 -14.27
CA GLY A 70 3.71 -4.24 -14.06
C GLY A 70 3.99 -5.74 -13.94
N ILE A 71 3.62 -6.34 -12.81
CA ILE A 71 3.68 -7.79 -12.65
C ILE A 71 2.35 -8.34 -13.14
N PRO A 72 2.32 -9.07 -14.29
CA PRO A 72 1.10 -9.75 -14.72
C PRO A 72 0.74 -10.80 -13.66
N SER A 73 -0.55 -10.94 -13.38
CA SER A 73 -1.00 -12.05 -12.53
C SER A 73 -0.74 -13.39 -13.25
N PRO A 74 -0.61 -14.49 -12.51
CA PRO A 74 -0.47 -15.81 -13.09
C PRO A 74 -1.61 -16.22 -14.07
N GLY A 75 -2.73 -15.50 -14.10
CA GLY A 75 -3.85 -15.70 -15.04
C GLY A 75 -3.89 -14.72 -16.22
N GLY A 76 -3.03 -13.71 -16.25
CA GLY A 76 -2.93 -12.75 -17.36
C GLY A 76 -3.96 -11.60 -17.35
N ASP A 77 -4.99 -11.66 -16.52
CA ASP A 77 -6.11 -10.70 -16.55
C ASP A 77 -5.92 -9.47 -15.67
N THR A 78 -4.85 -9.44 -14.89
CA THR A 78 -4.58 -8.39 -13.92
C THR A 78 -3.14 -7.91 -14.03
N VAL A 79 -2.94 -6.58 -14.05
CA VAL A 79 -1.62 -5.95 -14.04
C VAL A 79 -1.46 -5.19 -12.73
N TYR A 80 -0.51 -5.64 -11.89
CA TYR A 80 -0.13 -4.96 -10.66
C TYR A 80 0.91 -3.89 -10.93
N ILE A 81 0.69 -2.67 -10.47
CA ILE A 81 1.70 -1.61 -10.55
C ILE A 81 2.38 -1.45 -9.21
N TRP A 82 3.62 -1.90 -9.16
CA TRP A 82 4.43 -1.80 -7.97
C TRP A 82 5.24 -0.49 -7.99
N LEU A 83 4.92 0.42 -7.09
CA LEU A 83 5.66 1.70 -6.96
C LEU A 83 6.95 1.56 -6.14
N ASN A 84 7.37 0.32 -5.83
CA ASN A 84 8.48 0.05 -4.94
C ASN A 84 9.82 0.36 -5.61
N GLY A 85 10.56 1.31 -5.06
CA GLY A 85 11.99 1.48 -5.28
C GLY A 85 12.43 2.19 -6.56
N ALA A 86 11.53 2.54 -7.48
CA ALA A 86 11.91 3.23 -8.72
C ALA A 86 11.99 4.75 -8.58
N PHE A 87 11.48 5.32 -7.50
CA PHE A 87 11.29 6.75 -7.41
C PHE A 87 11.63 7.29 -6.03
N THR A 88 12.80 7.86 -5.96
CA THR A 88 13.22 8.71 -4.84
C THR A 88 12.89 10.15 -5.19
N SER A 89 11.73 10.64 -4.83
CA SER A 89 11.57 12.08 -4.65
C SER A 89 12.18 12.42 -3.30
N LYS A 90 13.40 12.96 -3.32
CA LYS A 90 14.07 13.58 -2.16
C LYS A 90 13.94 12.83 -0.83
N ASN A 91 14.35 11.55 -0.79
CA ASN A 91 14.43 10.69 0.41
C ASN A 91 13.17 9.92 0.82
N HIS A 92 12.12 9.84 0.03
CA HIS A 92 10.98 8.96 0.33
C HIS A 92 10.71 8.03 -0.84
N TYR A 93 10.51 6.75 -0.54
CA TYR A 93 10.01 5.78 -1.52
C TYR A 93 8.55 6.12 -1.81
N TRP A 94 8.23 6.24 -3.11
CA TRP A 94 6.85 6.43 -3.53
C TRP A 94 6.06 5.14 -3.30
N VAL A 95 5.12 5.23 -2.40
CA VAL A 95 4.16 4.17 -2.10
C VAL A 95 2.80 4.82 -1.88
N MET A 96 1.74 4.19 -2.35
CA MET A 96 0.39 4.67 -2.09
C MET A 96 0.02 4.38 -0.63
N GLY A 97 0.42 5.29 0.25
CA GLY A 97 0.18 5.19 1.68
C GLY A 97 -1.14 5.85 2.11
N PRO A 98 -1.57 5.60 3.35
CA PRO A 98 -2.81 6.13 3.89
C PRO A 98 -2.77 7.62 4.26
N ASP A 99 -1.61 8.26 4.20
CA ASP A 99 -1.45 9.67 4.59
C ASP A 99 -1.87 10.66 3.48
N PHE A 100 -2.21 10.16 2.31
CA PHE A 100 -2.61 10.95 1.15
C PHE A 100 -3.90 10.43 0.53
N ASP A 101 -4.61 11.33 -0.15
CA ASP A 101 -5.57 10.95 -1.18
C ASP A 101 -4.82 10.82 -2.50
N TRP A 102 -5.24 9.89 -3.35
CA TRP A 102 -4.49 9.52 -4.54
C TRP A 102 -5.35 9.63 -5.80
N GLU A 103 -4.74 10.10 -6.86
CA GLU A 103 -5.29 10.05 -8.20
C GLU A 103 -4.39 9.19 -9.10
N VAL A 104 -5.01 8.24 -9.80
CA VAL A 104 -4.36 7.40 -10.80
C VAL A 104 -4.98 7.72 -12.15
N TYR A 105 -4.20 8.33 -13.03
CA TYR A 105 -4.66 8.75 -14.34
C TYR A 105 -4.02 7.93 -15.45
N LEU A 106 -4.83 7.38 -16.34
CA LEU A 106 -4.46 6.63 -17.55
C LEU A 106 -4.71 7.51 -18.77
N PRO A 107 -3.68 8.20 -19.30
CA PRO A 107 -3.86 9.15 -20.43
C PRO A 107 -4.42 8.50 -21.69
N ALA A 108 -4.00 7.26 -22.01
CA ALA A 108 -4.47 6.55 -23.22
C ALA A 108 -5.98 6.34 -23.22
N LEU A 109 -6.60 6.19 -22.06
CA LEU A 109 -8.04 5.99 -21.89
C LEU A 109 -8.77 7.25 -21.46
N ASN A 110 -8.04 8.34 -21.19
CA ASN A 110 -8.58 9.53 -20.54
C ASN A 110 -9.38 9.17 -19.25
N ARG A 111 -8.90 8.17 -18.51
CA ARG A 111 -9.55 7.63 -17.30
C ARG A 111 -8.79 8.05 -16.06
N THR A 112 -9.52 8.51 -15.05
CA THR A 112 -8.99 8.89 -13.74
C THR A 112 -9.69 8.07 -12.66
N TYR A 113 -8.92 7.52 -11.72
CA TYR A 113 -9.42 6.90 -10.49
C TYR A 113 -9.02 7.79 -9.32
N ARG A 114 -9.97 8.17 -8.48
CA ARG A 114 -9.73 8.94 -7.26
C ARG A 114 -9.92 8.07 -6.03
N ILE A 115 -8.85 7.94 -5.25
CA ILE A 115 -8.77 7.07 -4.09
C ILE A 115 -8.63 7.95 -2.86
N SER A 116 -9.57 7.85 -1.95
CA SER A 116 -9.66 8.64 -0.72
C SER A 116 -10.17 7.82 0.44
N GLU A 117 -10.30 8.44 1.61
CA GLU A 117 -10.88 7.81 2.80
C GLU A 117 -10.22 6.47 3.14
N ILE A 118 -8.88 6.40 3.01
CA ILE A 118 -8.13 5.19 3.30
C ILE A 118 -8.13 4.95 4.81
N VAL A 119 -8.78 3.86 5.23
CA VAL A 119 -8.88 3.47 6.64
C VAL A 119 -7.72 2.54 6.97
N ASN A 120 -6.74 3.07 7.71
CA ASN A 120 -5.58 2.34 8.19
C ASN A 120 -5.77 1.99 9.67
N ARG A 121 -5.91 0.70 9.97
CA ARG A 121 -6.05 0.20 11.33
C ARG A 121 -4.66 0.07 11.95
N ARG A 122 -4.28 1.06 12.76
CA ARG A 122 -3.00 1.05 13.47
C ARG A 122 -3.02 0.04 14.60
N THR A 123 -1.98 -0.79 14.65
CA THR A 123 -1.78 -1.80 15.69
C THR A 123 -0.38 -1.66 16.30
N GLU A 124 -0.22 -2.18 17.50
CA GLU A 124 1.07 -2.36 18.13
C GLU A 124 1.43 -3.85 18.09
N GLY A 125 2.62 -4.18 17.64
CA GLY A 125 3.08 -5.55 17.52
C GLY A 125 4.33 -5.84 18.33
N LYS A 126 4.50 -7.11 18.70
CA LYS A 126 5.74 -7.62 19.26
C LYS A 126 6.56 -8.22 18.10
N GLY A 127 7.59 -7.49 17.68
CA GLY A 127 8.48 -7.99 16.63
C GLY A 127 8.63 -7.03 15.44
N ARG A 128 9.56 -7.36 14.54
CA ARG A 128 10.01 -6.46 13.46
C ARG A 128 9.09 -6.42 12.23
N TYR A 129 8.04 -7.24 12.17
CA TYR A 129 7.29 -7.49 10.95
C TYR A 129 5.79 -7.43 11.16
N CYS A 130 5.28 -6.41 11.84
CA CYS A 130 3.86 -6.16 11.83
C CYS A 130 3.53 -5.03 10.86
N LEU A 131 2.42 -5.19 10.12
CA LEU A 131 1.89 -4.20 9.22
C LEU A 131 0.53 -3.74 9.73
N ASN A 132 0.27 -2.44 9.63
CA ASN A 132 -1.08 -1.91 9.86
C ASN A 132 -1.99 -2.37 8.72
N GLU A 133 -3.23 -2.68 9.05
CA GLU A 133 -4.20 -3.19 8.08
C GLU A 133 -4.94 -2.05 7.39
N ILE A 134 -4.97 -2.05 6.05
CA ILE A 134 -5.88 -1.19 5.29
C ILE A 134 -7.19 -1.95 5.12
N THR A 135 -8.24 -1.48 5.82
CA THR A 135 -9.52 -2.18 5.86
C THR A 135 -10.49 -1.72 4.77
N SER A 136 -10.42 -0.46 4.38
CA SER A 136 -11.24 0.10 3.31
C SER A 136 -10.63 1.36 2.72
N CYS A 137 -11.07 1.71 1.53
CA CYS A 137 -10.87 3.01 0.91
C CYS A 137 -12.07 3.35 0.01
N SER A 138 -12.16 4.59 -0.42
CA SER A 138 -13.12 5.03 -1.43
C SER A 138 -12.44 5.12 -2.78
N VAL A 139 -13.00 4.54 -3.83
CA VAL A 139 -12.58 4.72 -5.22
C VAL A 139 -13.73 5.33 -6.00
N ASP A 140 -13.53 6.53 -6.52
CA ASP A 140 -14.56 7.31 -7.22
C ASP A 140 -15.89 7.41 -6.43
N GLY A 141 -15.78 7.53 -5.08
CA GLY A 141 -16.91 7.61 -4.17
C GLY A 141 -17.55 6.26 -3.79
N LYS A 142 -17.05 5.13 -4.30
CA LYS A 142 -17.50 3.79 -3.91
C LYS A 142 -16.55 3.18 -2.88
N THR A 143 -17.05 2.70 -1.75
CA THR A 143 -16.24 2.02 -0.74
C THR A 143 -15.77 0.65 -1.25
N ILE A 144 -14.47 0.41 -1.16
CA ILE A 144 -13.81 -0.84 -1.56
C ILE A 144 -12.97 -1.35 -0.39
N ASN A 145 -12.93 -2.68 -0.21
CA ASN A 145 -12.06 -3.34 0.75
C ASN A 145 -10.88 -3.96 -0.01
N PRO A 146 -9.67 -3.39 0.11
CA PRO A 146 -8.48 -3.95 -0.53
C PRO A 146 -8.16 -5.34 0.03
N VAL A 147 -7.59 -6.20 -0.82
CA VAL A 147 -7.26 -7.58 -0.45
C VAL A 147 -5.76 -7.71 -0.19
N TYR A 148 -5.39 -8.26 0.96
CA TYR A 148 -3.99 -8.53 1.28
C TYR A 148 -3.46 -9.75 0.49
N THR A 149 -2.29 -9.57 -0.15
CA THR A 149 -1.68 -10.59 -1.02
C THR A 149 -0.30 -11.08 -0.55
N GLY A 150 0.07 -10.81 0.72
CA GLY A 150 1.45 -10.96 1.23
C GLY A 150 2.08 -12.34 1.17
N ASP A 151 1.31 -13.41 1.03
CA ASP A 151 1.82 -14.78 1.12
C ASP A 151 1.74 -15.56 -0.20
N LYS A 152 1.39 -14.90 -1.30
CA LYS A 152 1.24 -15.55 -2.59
C LYS A 152 2.48 -15.40 -3.46
N ILE A 153 3.02 -16.51 -3.95
CA ILE A 153 4.19 -16.53 -4.84
C ILE A 153 3.84 -15.80 -6.16
N GLY A 154 4.64 -14.80 -6.51
CA GLY A 154 4.50 -14.02 -7.74
C GLY A 154 3.52 -12.84 -7.62
N GLU A 155 2.92 -12.61 -6.46
CA GLU A 155 2.13 -11.41 -6.18
C GLU A 155 2.90 -10.45 -5.26
N PRO A 156 2.67 -9.14 -5.39
CA PRO A 156 3.30 -8.16 -4.52
C PRO A 156 2.75 -8.23 -3.10
N THR A 157 3.61 -8.03 -2.09
CA THR A 157 3.18 -7.96 -0.69
C THR A 157 2.55 -6.62 -0.36
N GLY A 158 1.25 -6.60 -0.09
CA GLY A 158 0.51 -5.38 0.25
C GLY A 158 -1.00 -5.55 0.11
N PHE A 159 -1.71 -4.43 0.18
CA PHE A 159 -3.16 -4.40 0.00
C PHE A 159 -3.48 -4.04 -1.45
N VAL A 160 -3.99 -5.02 -2.19
CA VAL A 160 -4.34 -4.85 -3.61
C VAL A 160 -5.67 -4.14 -3.75
N LEU A 161 -5.65 -3.07 -4.53
CA LEU A 161 -6.81 -2.28 -4.91
C LEU A 161 -7.12 -2.52 -6.39
N ASN A 162 -8.22 -3.22 -6.67
CA ASN A 162 -8.66 -3.48 -8.03
C ASN A 162 -9.32 -2.24 -8.66
N LEU A 163 -8.73 -1.76 -9.74
CA LEU A 163 -9.22 -0.68 -10.56
C LEU A 163 -9.75 -1.29 -11.85
N GLN A 164 -11.07 -1.29 -12.03
CA GLN A 164 -11.74 -1.92 -13.15
C GLN A 164 -12.01 -0.91 -14.27
N ASN A 165 -11.95 -1.39 -15.50
CA ASN A 165 -12.45 -0.63 -16.65
C ASN A 165 -13.98 -0.83 -16.73
N GLU A 166 -14.73 0.12 -16.17
CA GLU A 166 -16.21 0.15 -16.25
C GLU A 166 -16.68 0.88 -17.51
#